data_8c82171887a69c22114a2c37e762246e
#
_entry.id   8c82171887a69c22114a2c37e762246e
#
_cell.length_a   1.000
_cell.length_b   1.000
_cell.length_c   1.000
_cell.angle_alpha   90.00
_cell.angle_beta   90.00
_cell.angle_gamma   90.00
#
_symmetry.space_group_name_H-M   'P 1'
#
loop_
_entity.id
_entity.type
_entity.pdbx_description
1 polymer ?
#
loop_
_entity_poly.entity_id
_entity_poly.type
_entity_poly.pdbx_seq_one_letter_code
_entity_poly.pdbx_strand_id
1 'polypeptide(L)'
;MRKATRIAIAYAAVAGLWITFSDTLLDAQFSDASAITHLQMIKGWGFVLVTSLALLWIMLGYLRTNHRQVEHSLEQRAELRLLSQFRESIIDNASVWINVIDTAARVTVWNKAAEQISGYTREEVLDNPHIWEWLYPDPDYRNEITAAVADILDHGREVDGFETRIRTRTGELKVIAWHARRFFDDADRIAGSIAIGRDITAYKRAQEELVERERQLATLMDNLPGMAYRCLNNETRTMQFVSNGCRQLIGYEPDDLQDNRELAYVSIVHEADRPAMTAAIRQALADNRPFTVEYRIRHKDGRQVWVWEQGQHVHVNGRQCLEGIIIDISQRKRMEQELQRLATRDPLTELYNRRELEQQFHEELMRAERYDRPLTLLWIDVDHFKSVNDRFGHQVGDKVLRELAQLLQSGIRSMDYAARYGGEELAIILPEMDEPKAREMAERLREVVENYRMVIDGSHEVRVTISVGVATFPVHGKTMEALFKAADRAMYKAKQEGRNRVCTAESDPS
;
A
#
# COMPACT_ATOMS: atom_id res chain seq x y z
N MET A 1 21.12 -4.91 84.96
CA MET A 1 21.07 -4.69 86.42
C MET A 1 20.74 -5.95 87.23
N ARG A 2 19.63 -6.67 87.05
CA ARG A 2 19.19 -7.83 87.86
C ARG A 2 20.21 -8.99 87.96
N LYS A 3 20.97 -9.32 86.87
CA LYS A 3 22.00 -10.39 86.93
C LYS A 3 23.24 -10.01 87.72
N ALA A 4 23.74 -8.78 87.60
CA ALA A 4 24.88 -8.30 88.39
C ALA A 4 24.57 -8.24 89.89
N THR A 5 23.41 -7.79 90.25
CA THR A 5 22.88 -7.77 91.62
C THR A 5 22.82 -9.18 92.26
N ARG A 6 22.35 -10.16 91.51
CA ARG A 6 22.31 -11.57 91.93
C ARG A 6 23.69 -12.17 92.14
N ILE A 7 24.61 -11.87 91.27
CA ILE A 7 26.03 -12.31 91.41
C ILE A 7 26.68 -11.67 92.61
N ALA A 8 26.48 -10.36 92.88
CA ALA A 8 26.99 -9.68 94.05
C ALA A 8 26.42 -10.23 95.35
N ILE A 9 25.10 -10.53 95.40
CA ILE A 9 24.46 -11.13 96.58
C ILE A 9 25.00 -12.56 96.82
N ALA A 10 25.15 -13.37 95.79
CA ALA A 10 25.69 -14.72 95.90
C ALA A 10 27.14 -14.69 96.35
N TYR A 11 27.95 -13.75 95.85
CA TYR A 11 29.35 -13.54 96.30
C TYR A 11 29.42 -13.17 97.78
N ALA A 12 28.58 -12.21 98.21
CA ALA A 12 28.54 -11.78 99.60
C ALA A 12 28.19 -12.92 100.58
N ALA A 13 27.22 -13.76 100.18
CA ALA A 13 26.74 -14.93 100.94
C ALA A 13 27.89 -16.00 101.06
N VAL A 14 28.52 -16.34 99.94
CA VAL A 14 29.61 -17.30 99.89
C VAL A 14 30.81 -16.78 100.69
N ALA A 15 31.16 -15.50 100.55
CA ALA A 15 32.20 -14.87 101.30
C ALA A 15 31.96 -14.89 102.84
N GLY A 16 30.72 -14.54 103.22
CA GLY A 16 30.33 -14.57 104.64
C GLY A 16 30.41 -15.98 105.21
N LEU A 17 29.89 -16.99 104.52
CA LEU A 17 30.02 -18.38 104.94
C LEU A 17 31.48 -18.88 105.02
N TRP A 18 32.31 -18.51 104.06
CA TRP A 18 33.74 -18.88 104.06
C TRP A 18 34.40 -18.32 105.28
N ILE A 19 34.29 -17.02 105.56
CA ILE A 19 34.94 -16.33 106.66
C ILE A 19 34.52 -16.99 107.99
N THR A 20 33.22 -17.09 108.25
CA THR A 20 32.68 -17.68 109.52
C THR A 20 33.07 -19.13 109.72
N PHE A 21 32.90 -19.97 108.70
CA PHE A 21 33.22 -21.39 108.80
C PHE A 21 34.76 -21.63 108.92
N SER A 22 35.55 -20.94 108.23
CA SER A 22 37.01 -21.12 108.23
C SER A 22 37.65 -20.52 109.45
N ASP A 23 37.13 -19.45 110.07
CA ASP A 23 37.58 -18.93 111.35
C ASP A 23 37.24 -19.88 112.49
N THR A 24 36.06 -20.41 112.53
CA THR A 24 35.67 -21.40 113.52
C THR A 24 36.51 -22.69 113.47
N LEU A 25 36.91 -23.10 112.25
CA LEU A 25 37.70 -24.30 112.03
C LEU A 25 39.16 -24.10 112.51
N LEU A 26 39.70 -22.92 112.27
CA LEU A 26 41.06 -22.56 112.65
C LEU A 26 41.19 -22.44 114.20
N ASP A 27 40.24 -21.79 114.84
CA ASP A 27 40.18 -21.64 116.32
C ASP A 27 40.02 -22.97 117.05
N ALA A 28 39.35 -23.97 116.42
CA ALA A 28 39.14 -25.30 116.93
C ALA A 28 40.36 -26.23 116.82
N GLN A 29 41.33 -26.00 115.93
CA GLN A 29 42.44 -26.91 115.66
C GLN A 29 43.81 -26.41 116.17
N PHE A 30 43.98 -25.14 116.42
CA PHE A 30 45.31 -24.54 116.77
C PHE A 30 45.18 -23.69 118.05
N SER A 31 46.13 -23.90 119.04
CA SER A 31 46.18 -23.16 120.25
C SER A 31 47.28 -22.10 120.35
N ASP A 32 48.16 -22.03 119.32
CA ASP A 32 49.24 -21.08 119.28
C ASP A 32 48.86 -19.82 118.52
N ALA A 33 48.81 -18.67 119.14
CA ALA A 33 48.31 -17.40 118.61
C ALA A 33 49.17 -16.90 117.40
N SER A 34 50.47 -17.22 117.33
CA SER A 34 51.34 -16.80 116.22
C SER A 34 51.05 -17.66 114.94
N ALA A 35 50.84 -18.95 115.14
CA ALA A 35 50.48 -19.87 114.04
C ALA A 35 49.10 -19.57 113.43
N ILE A 36 48.12 -19.20 114.27
CA ILE A 36 46.74 -18.81 113.82
C ILE A 36 46.79 -17.55 112.95
N THR A 37 47.64 -16.53 113.36
CA THR A 37 47.75 -15.30 112.61
C THR A 37 48.35 -15.53 111.21
N HIS A 38 49.40 -16.36 111.08
CA HIS A 38 49.96 -16.73 109.75
C HIS A 38 49.05 -17.49 108.88
N LEU A 39 48.30 -18.46 109.43
CA LEU A 39 47.32 -19.24 108.71
C LEU A 39 46.10 -18.39 108.26
N GLN A 40 45.65 -17.44 109.12
CA GLN A 40 44.58 -16.49 108.74
C GLN A 40 45.02 -15.56 107.60
N MET A 41 46.29 -15.09 107.57
CA MET A 41 46.80 -14.35 106.40
C MET A 41 46.83 -15.16 105.11
N ILE A 42 47.40 -16.40 105.16
CA ILE A 42 47.44 -17.29 104.01
C ILE A 42 45.98 -17.62 103.45
N LYS A 43 45.07 -17.89 104.37
CA LYS A 43 43.63 -18.11 104.07
C LYS A 43 43.05 -16.86 103.44
N GLY A 44 43.26 -15.66 103.95
CA GLY A 44 42.78 -14.41 103.40
C GLY A 44 43.29 -14.17 101.98
N TRP A 45 44.61 -14.34 101.77
CA TRP A 45 45.16 -14.23 100.42
C TRP A 45 44.64 -15.31 99.46
N GLY A 46 44.51 -16.58 99.94
CA GLY A 46 43.93 -17.66 99.14
C GLY A 46 42.49 -17.36 98.69
N PHE A 47 41.70 -16.83 99.67
CA PHE A 47 40.29 -16.45 99.35
C PHE A 47 40.26 -15.30 98.32
N VAL A 48 41.05 -14.27 98.49
CA VAL A 48 41.12 -13.16 97.54
C VAL A 48 41.52 -13.66 96.14
N LEU A 49 42.55 -14.56 96.05
CA LEU A 49 42.95 -15.10 94.77
C LEU A 49 41.90 -15.92 94.07
N VAL A 50 41.22 -16.87 94.81
CA VAL A 50 40.22 -17.73 94.26
C VAL A 50 38.99 -16.90 93.80
N THR A 51 38.55 -15.94 94.65
CA THR A 51 37.40 -15.10 94.29
C THR A 51 37.70 -14.14 93.14
N SER A 52 38.89 -13.61 93.06
CA SER A 52 39.35 -12.78 91.94
C SER A 52 39.40 -13.55 90.63
N LEU A 53 39.90 -14.81 90.66
CA LEU A 53 39.88 -15.69 89.47
C LEU A 53 38.45 -16.08 89.08
N ALA A 54 37.59 -16.38 90.06
CA ALA A 54 36.21 -16.67 89.79
C ALA A 54 35.47 -15.45 89.17
N LEU A 55 35.66 -14.25 89.71
CA LEU A 55 35.09 -13.03 89.17
C LEU A 55 35.60 -12.73 87.73
N LEU A 56 36.95 -12.91 87.57
CA LEU A 56 37.56 -12.75 86.26
C LEU A 56 36.91 -13.74 85.22
N TRP A 57 36.77 -15.01 85.61
CA TRP A 57 36.13 -16.03 84.78
C TRP A 57 34.68 -15.68 84.43
N ILE A 58 33.90 -15.25 85.41
CA ILE A 58 32.47 -14.81 85.19
C ILE A 58 32.43 -13.58 84.24
N MET A 59 33.33 -12.61 84.50
CA MET A 59 33.43 -11.38 83.69
C MET A 59 33.83 -11.70 82.24
N LEU A 60 34.85 -12.57 82.07
CA LEU A 60 35.21 -13.03 80.71
C LEU A 60 34.06 -13.78 80.00
N GLY A 61 33.36 -14.63 80.75
CA GLY A 61 32.13 -15.30 80.21
C GLY A 61 31.07 -14.32 79.80
N TYR A 62 30.79 -13.31 80.64
CA TYR A 62 29.77 -12.27 80.30
C TYR A 62 30.21 -11.42 79.08
N LEU A 63 31.50 -11.01 79.04
CA LEU A 63 32.04 -10.25 77.92
C LEU A 63 31.94 -11.06 76.61
N ARG A 64 32.29 -12.36 76.63
CA ARG A 64 32.24 -13.24 75.49
C ARG A 64 30.78 -13.41 74.98
N THR A 65 29.83 -13.57 75.92
CA THR A 65 28.37 -13.74 75.53
C THR A 65 27.86 -12.44 75.01
N ASN A 66 28.16 -11.31 75.61
CA ASN A 66 27.70 -9.99 75.13
C ASN A 66 28.31 -9.64 73.75
N HIS A 67 29.58 -9.94 73.53
CA HIS A 67 30.27 -9.74 72.30
C HIS A 67 29.58 -10.57 71.17
N ARG A 68 29.32 -11.86 71.41
CA ARG A 68 28.59 -12.72 70.45
C ARG A 68 27.18 -12.21 70.10
N GLN A 69 26.46 -11.67 71.09
CA GLN A 69 25.12 -11.11 70.85
C GLN A 69 25.16 -9.84 69.97
N VAL A 70 26.19 -8.98 70.22
CA VAL A 70 26.38 -7.78 69.39
C VAL A 70 26.80 -8.14 67.98
N GLU A 71 27.74 -9.07 67.82
CA GLU A 71 28.17 -9.58 66.49
C GLU A 71 26.97 -10.14 65.75
N HIS A 72 26.19 -11.05 66.30
CA HIS A 72 25.02 -11.65 65.67
C HIS A 72 23.97 -10.59 65.30
N SER A 73 23.73 -9.58 66.13
CA SER A 73 22.80 -8.50 65.82
C SER A 73 23.32 -7.58 64.70
N LEU A 74 24.64 -7.38 64.57
CA LEU A 74 25.26 -6.65 63.46
C LEU A 74 25.21 -7.44 62.19
N GLU A 75 25.47 -8.75 62.22
CA GLU A 75 25.34 -9.64 61.06
C GLU A 75 23.90 -9.66 60.54
N GLN A 76 22.89 -9.83 61.38
CA GLN A 76 21.48 -9.78 60.99
C GLN A 76 21.08 -8.44 60.37
N ARG A 77 21.57 -7.33 60.93
CA ARG A 77 21.34 -5.99 60.32
C ARG A 77 22.04 -5.82 59.00
N ALA A 78 23.25 -6.37 58.84
CA ALA A 78 23.99 -6.32 57.58
C ALA A 78 23.27 -7.16 56.52
N GLU A 79 22.83 -8.36 56.85
CA GLU A 79 22.06 -9.23 55.98
C GLU A 79 20.72 -8.59 55.52
N LEU A 80 19.98 -8.02 56.46
CA LEU A 80 18.71 -7.30 56.14
C LEU A 80 18.99 -6.07 55.27
N ARG A 81 20.07 -5.34 55.47
CA ARG A 81 20.45 -4.23 54.59
C ARG A 81 20.80 -4.71 53.21
N LEU A 82 21.60 -5.78 53.09
CA LEU A 82 21.96 -6.37 51.81
C LEU A 82 20.74 -6.86 51.06
N LEU A 83 19.80 -7.54 51.71
CA LEU A 83 18.55 -8.03 51.14
C LEU A 83 17.69 -6.87 50.67
N SER A 84 17.59 -5.79 51.48
CA SER A 84 16.82 -4.59 51.08
C SER A 84 17.45 -3.89 49.85
N GLN A 85 18.79 -3.71 49.85
CA GLN A 85 19.48 -3.14 48.70
C GLN A 85 19.35 -4.01 47.43
N PHE A 86 19.46 -5.32 47.61
CA PHE A 86 19.27 -6.26 46.48
C PHE A 86 17.86 -6.17 45.90
N ARG A 87 16.82 -6.16 46.74
CA ARG A 87 15.43 -5.98 46.33
C ARG A 87 15.22 -4.65 45.58
N GLU A 88 15.73 -3.54 46.12
CA GLU A 88 15.65 -2.23 45.48
C GLU A 88 16.37 -2.23 44.12
N SER A 89 17.56 -2.84 44.06
CA SER A 89 18.32 -2.94 42.83
C SER A 89 17.62 -3.72 41.75
N ILE A 90 16.95 -4.84 42.08
CA ILE A 90 16.13 -5.61 41.11
C ILE A 90 14.99 -4.76 40.57
N ILE A 91 14.27 -4.07 41.45
CA ILE A 91 13.11 -3.26 41.07
C ILE A 91 13.54 -2.08 40.18
N ASP A 92 14.63 -1.38 40.54
CA ASP A 92 15.08 -0.20 39.81
C ASP A 92 15.81 -0.51 38.52
N ASN A 93 16.44 -1.69 38.38
CA ASN A 93 17.07 -2.12 37.14
C ASN A 93 16.09 -2.83 36.17
N ALA A 94 14.84 -3.07 36.57
CA ALA A 94 13.81 -3.62 35.67
C ALA A 94 13.48 -2.60 34.58
N SER A 95 13.50 -3.05 33.32
CA SER A 95 13.15 -2.22 32.15
C SER A 95 11.65 -2.01 31.96
N VAL A 96 10.85 -2.38 32.93
CA VAL A 96 9.39 -2.26 32.96
C VAL A 96 8.96 -1.39 34.14
N TRP A 97 7.90 -0.65 33.97
CA TRP A 97 7.30 0.12 35.05
C TRP A 97 6.84 -0.82 36.17
N ILE A 98 7.29 -0.58 37.40
CA ILE A 98 6.82 -1.30 38.57
C ILE A 98 6.34 -0.26 39.59
N ASN A 99 5.08 -0.37 39.97
CA ASN A 99 4.52 0.39 41.08
C ASN A 99 3.76 -0.51 42.03
N VAL A 100 3.79 -0.14 43.30
CA VAL A 100 2.99 -0.77 44.35
C VAL A 100 2.13 0.31 44.96
N ILE A 101 0.86 -0.04 45.20
CA ILE A 101 -0.10 0.81 45.91
C ILE A 101 -0.57 0.11 47.18
N ASP A 102 -0.87 0.91 48.18
CA ASP A 102 -1.50 0.44 49.42
C ASP A 102 -3.02 0.24 49.22
N THR A 103 -3.73 -0.17 50.30
CA THR A 103 -5.18 -0.37 50.28
C THR A 103 -5.98 0.94 50.11
N ALA A 104 -5.35 2.10 50.24
CA ALA A 104 -5.94 3.41 49.99
C ALA A 104 -5.55 3.94 48.58
N ALA A 105 -5.02 3.09 47.71
CA ALA A 105 -4.52 3.39 46.35
C ALA A 105 -3.41 4.44 46.32
N ARG A 106 -2.65 4.64 47.41
CA ARG A 106 -1.48 5.51 47.44
C ARG A 106 -0.26 4.73 46.96
N VAL A 107 0.57 5.36 46.15
CA VAL A 107 1.80 4.75 45.61
C VAL A 107 2.85 4.64 46.70
N THR A 108 3.34 3.44 46.98
CA THR A 108 4.40 3.13 47.96
C THR A 108 5.70 2.70 47.30
N VAL A 109 5.66 2.22 46.07
CA VAL A 109 6.86 1.88 45.26
C VAL A 109 6.68 2.48 43.86
N TRP A 110 7.73 3.08 43.35
CA TRP A 110 7.85 3.69 42.05
C TRP A 110 9.26 3.50 41.55
N ASN A 111 9.48 2.61 40.59
CA ASN A 111 10.83 2.28 40.14
C ASN A 111 11.35 3.26 39.09
N LYS A 112 12.62 3.13 38.77
CA LYS A 112 13.29 4.01 37.81
C LYS A 112 12.68 3.98 36.40
N ALA A 113 12.19 2.83 35.95
CA ALA A 113 11.48 2.75 34.67
C ALA A 113 10.15 3.54 34.70
N ALA A 114 9.45 3.52 35.82
CA ALA A 114 8.25 4.35 36.00
C ALA A 114 8.55 5.84 35.90
N GLU A 115 9.67 6.31 36.47
CA GLU A 115 10.11 7.69 36.31
C GLU A 115 10.45 8.03 34.87
N GLN A 116 11.17 7.15 34.17
CA GLN A 116 11.58 7.38 32.78
C GLN A 116 10.37 7.37 31.82
N ILE A 117 9.40 6.50 32.05
CA ILE A 117 8.21 6.38 31.20
C ILE A 117 7.23 7.52 31.43
N SER A 118 6.96 7.86 32.70
CA SER A 118 5.95 8.88 33.06
C SER A 118 6.53 10.31 33.08
N GLY A 119 7.84 10.44 33.35
CA GLY A 119 8.50 11.71 33.59
C GLY A 119 8.32 12.30 35.00
N TYR A 120 7.62 11.60 35.90
CA TYR A 120 7.45 11.99 37.30
C TYR A 120 8.44 11.23 38.20
N THR A 121 9.16 11.95 39.07
CA THR A 121 10.11 11.32 39.96
C THR A 121 9.45 10.56 41.12
N ARG A 122 10.16 9.61 41.67
CA ARG A 122 9.67 8.82 42.83
C ARG A 122 9.28 9.74 44.00
N GLU A 123 10.05 10.81 44.24
CA GLU A 123 9.80 11.75 45.36
C GLU A 123 8.50 12.55 45.14
N GLU A 124 8.17 12.87 43.89
CA GLU A 124 6.91 13.58 43.56
C GLU A 124 5.69 12.67 43.66
N VAL A 125 5.85 11.35 43.47
CA VAL A 125 4.77 10.38 43.38
C VAL A 125 4.42 9.71 44.67
N LEU A 126 5.43 9.41 45.53
CA LEU A 126 5.20 8.73 46.80
C LEU A 126 4.27 9.56 47.70
N ASP A 127 3.29 8.91 48.27
CA ASP A 127 2.27 9.50 49.16
C ASP A 127 1.48 10.68 48.54
N ASN A 128 1.56 10.88 47.23
CA ASN A 128 0.87 11.96 46.54
C ASN A 128 -0.46 11.45 45.88
N PRO A 129 -1.62 11.89 46.37
CA PRO A 129 -2.92 11.43 45.85
C PRO A 129 -3.22 11.98 44.41
N HIS A 130 -2.52 13.04 43.96
CA HIS A 130 -2.79 13.67 42.67
C HIS A 130 -2.11 12.98 41.49
N ILE A 131 -1.29 11.94 41.71
CA ILE A 131 -0.61 11.22 40.61
C ILE A 131 -1.60 10.65 39.60
N TRP A 132 -2.76 10.18 40.04
CA TRP A 132 -3.81 9.65 39.16
C TRP A 132 -4.41 10.73 38.27
N GLU A 133 -4.52 11.98 38.76
CA GLU A 133 -4.97 13.13 37.95
C GLU A 133 -3.94 13.56 36.92
N TRP A 134 -2.67 13.43 37.25
CA TRP A 134 -1.58 13.77 36.33
C TRP A 134 -1.46 12.76 35.21
N LEU A 135 -1.54 11.46 35.51
CA LEU A 135 -1.45 10.39 34.53
C LEU A 135 -2.73 10.27 33.70
N TYR A 136 -3.90 10.48 34.31
CA TYR A 136 -5.23 10.35 33.72
C TYR A 136 -6.02 11.64 33.92
N PRO A 137 -5.79 12.70 33.11
CA PRO A 137 -6.42 14.00 33.33
C PRO A 137 -7.93 14.01 33.10
N ASP A 138 -8.42 13.17 32.16
CA ASP A 138 -9.83 13.02 31.88
C ASP A 138 -10.53 12.37 33.08
N PRO A 139 -11.51 13.04 33.73
CA PRO A 139 -12.17 12.51 34.92
C PRO A 139 -12.92 11.19 34.67
N ASP A 140 -13.59 11.07 33.52
CA ASP A 140 -14.39 9.89 33.20
C ASP A 140 -13.50 8.67 32.99
N TYR A 141 -12.44 8.85 32.17
CA TYR A 141 -11.43 7.82 31.94
C TYR A 141 -10.68 7.44 33.23
N ARG A 142 -10.33 8.44 34.05
CA ARG A 142 -9.72 8.19 35.38
C ARG A 142 -10.62 7.36 36.29
N ASN A 143 -11.92 7.64 36.30
CA ASN A 143 -12.88 6.87 37.09
C ASN A 143 -12.94 5.39 36.63
N GLU A 144 -12.86 5.14 35.33
CA GLU A 144 -12.75 3.78 34.78
C GLU A 144 -11.50 3.06 35.29
N ILE A 145 -10.35 3.72 35.25
CA ILE A 145 -9.07 3.15 35.72
C ILE A 145 -9.09 2.91 37.23
N THR A 146 -9.57 3.87 38.01
CA THR A 146 -9.65 3.72 39.47
C THR A 146 -10.64 2.65 39.88
N ALA A 147 -11.75 2.45 39.18
CA ALA A 147 -12.68 1.35 39.38
C ALA A 147 -12.00 -0.01 39.10
N ALA A 148 -11.20 -0.12 38.04
CA ALA A 148 -10.43 -1.33 37.73
C ALA A 148 -9.39 -1.65 38.84
N VAL A 149 -8.75 -0.63 39.41
CA VAL A 149 -7.82 -0.77 40.55
C VAL A 149 -8.55 -1.21 41.80
N ALA A 150 -9.72 -0.64 42.08
CA ALA A 150 -10.59 -1.07 43.22
C ALA A 150 -11.02 -2.53 43.07
N ASP A 151 -11.38 -2.98 41.87
CA ASP A 151 -11.77 -4.37 41.61
C ASP A 151 -10.62 -5.36 41.88
N ILE A 152 -9.38 -4.97 41.63
CA ILE A 152 -8.18 -5.75 42.00
C ILE A 152 -8.08 -5.88 43.53
N LEU A 153 -8.26 -4.78 44.27
CA LEU A 153 -8.10 -4.75 45.73
C LEU A 153 -9.27 -5.47 46.42
N ASP A 154 -10.50 -5.16 46.04
CA ASP A 154 -11.72 -5.63 46.74
C ASP A 154 -12.09 -7.06 46.35
N HIS A 155 -12.05 -7.38 45.06
CA HIS A 155 -12.53 -8.67 44.56
C HIS A 155 -11.40 -9.62 44.12
N GLY A 156 -10.15 -9.14 44.09
CA GLY A 156 -8.98 -9.97 43.73
C GLY A 156 -8.91 -10.34 42.24
N ARG A 157 -9.54 -9.55 41.41
CA ARG A 157 -9.45 -9.76 39.96
C ARG A 157 -8.02 -9.47 39.49
N GLU A 158 -7.34 -10.49 38.97
CA GLU A 158 -6.05 -10.29 38.32
C GLU A 158 -6.27 -9.60 36.99
N VAL A 159 -5.39 -8.64 36.70
CA VAL A 159 -5.37 -7.91 35.41
C VAL A 159 -4.19 -8.40 34.60
N ASP A 160 -4.47 -8.83 33.38
CA ASP A 160 -3.47 -9.30 32.42
C ASP A 160 -3.67 -8.62 31.07
N GLY A 161 -2.69 -7.80 30.66
CA GLY A 161 -2.73 -7.11 29.37
C GLY A 161 -3.70 -5.93 29.27
N PHE A 162 -4.12 -5.35 30.41
CA PHE A 162 -5.00 -4.18 30.39
C PHE A 162 -4.26 -2.95 29.89
N GLU A 163 -4.72 -2.39 28.78
CA GLU A 163 -4.07 -1.25 28.14
C GLU A 163 -4.67 0.07 28.63
N THR A 164 -3.82 0.99 29.08
CA THR A 164 -4.24 2.35 29.42
C THR A 164 -3.42 3.38 28.68
N ARG A 165 -4.00 4.56 28.47
CA ARG A 165 -3.31 5.73 27.93
C ARG A 165 -3.00 6.68 29.05
N ILE A 166 -1.72 6.89 29.32
CA ILE A 166 -1.25 7.87 30.31
C ILE A 166 -0.78 9.14 29.60
N ARG A 167 -0.87 10.26 30.31
CA ARG A 167 -0.19 11.50 29.93
C ARG A 167 1.07 11.67 30.76
N THR A 168 2.22 11.78 30.09
CA THR A 168 3.49 12.05 30.74
C THR A 168 3.58 13.49 31.23
N ARG A 169 4.61 13.80 32.06
CA ARG A 169 4.88 15.17 32.52
C ARG A 169 5.09 16.18 31.38
N THR A 170 5.65 15.71 30.25
CA THR A 170 5.86 16.55 29.05
C THR A 170 4.61 16.70 28.21
N GLY A 171 3.49 16.04 28.56
CA GLY A 171 2.23 16.06 27.81
C GLY A 171 2.13 14.98 26.74
N GLU A 172 3.17 14.16 26.54
CA GLU A 172 3.14 13.05 25.60
C GLU A 172 2.15 11.97 26.08
N LEU A 173 1.37 11.40 25.14
CA LEU A 173 0.50 10.25 25.41
C LEU A 173 1.29 8.96 25.18
N LYS A 174 1.28 8.09 26.17
CA LYS A 174 1.86 6.75 26.11
C LYS A 174 0.83 5.67 26.40
N VAL A 175 0.97 4.53 25.76
CA VAL A 175 0.13 3.36 25.97
C VAL A 175 0.89 2.36 26.82
N ILE A 176 0.30 2.03 27.98
CA ILE A 176 0.91 1.10 28.92
C ILE A 176 0.03 -0.14 29.03
N ALA A 177 0.61 -1.31 28.81
CA ALA A 177 -0.04 -2.59 29.08
C ALA A 177 0.28 -3.06 30.49
N TRP A 178 -0.75 -3.27 31.30
CA TRP A 178 -0.65 -3.57 32.71
C TRP A 178 -0.89 -5.02 33.02
N HIS A 179 -0.06 -5.55 33.96
CA HIS A 179 -0.31 -6.77 34.71
C HIS A 179 -0.37 -6.39 36.18
N ALA A 180 -1.45 -6.64 36.83
CA ALA A 180 -1.63 -6.24 38.24
C ALA A 180 -2.32 -7.29 39.05
N ARG A 181 -1.88 -7.45 40.30
CA ARG A 181 -2.46 -8.36 41.29
C ARG A 181 -2.29 -7.82 42.68
N ARG A 182 -3.19 -8.22 43.58
CA ARG A 182 -3.06 -7.92 45.01
C ARG A 182 -1.97 -8.73 45.68
N PHE A 183 -1.43 -8.22 46.78
CA PHE A 183 -0.48 -8.94 47.64
C PHE A 183 -0.92 -8.83 49.11
N PHE A 184 -0.39 -9.71 49.96
CA PHE A 184 -0.85 -9.89 51.34
C PHE A 184 0.32 -9.61 52.32
N ASP A 185 -0.04 -9.22 53.54
CA ASP A 185 0.88 -9.12 54.68
C ASP A 185 1.12 -10.50 55.35
N ASP A 186 2.00 -10.54 56.38
CA ASP A 186 2.32 -11.76 57.10
C ASP A 186 1.11 -12.35 57.87
N ALA A 187 0.02 -11.60 58.02
CA ALA A 187 -1.20 -12.02 58.66
C ALA A 187 -2.33 -12.40 57.64
N ASP A 188 -1.94 -12.61 56.38
CA ASP A 188 -2.83 -12.96 55.26
C ASP A 188 -3.92 -11.90 54.99
N ARG A 189 -3.66 -10.63 55.32
CA ARG A 189 -4.52 -9.49 55.01
C ARG A 189 -4.04 -8.77 53.77
N ILE A 190 -4.94 -8.26 52.95
CA ILE A 190 -4.58 -7.48 51.74
C ILE A 190 -3.74 -6.29 52.17
N ALA A 191 -2.52 -6.22 51.66
CA ALA A 191 -1.58 -5.12 51.93
C ALA A 191 -1.56 -4.10 50.77
N GLY A 192 -2.07 -4.46 49.59
CA GLY A 192 -2.11 -3.59 48.42
C GLY A 192 -2.13 -4.34 47.11
N SER A 193 -1.71 -3.65 46.04
CA SER A 193 -1.55 -4.21 44.68
C SER A 193 -0.17 -3.88 44.10
N ILE A 194 0.41 -4.86 43.43
CA ILE A 194 1.63 -4.70 42.58
C ILE A 194 1.16 -4.63 41.13
N ALA A 195 1.57 -3.58 40.42
CA ALA A 195 1.32 -3.42 39.00
C ALA A 195 2.65 -3.35 38.24
N ILE A 196 2.71 -4.07 37.14
CA ILE A 196 3.82 -4.07 36.19
C ILE A 196 3.28 -3.52 34.87
N GLY A 197 3.83 -2.40 34.41
CA GLY A 197 3.45 -1.73 33.18
C GLY A 197 4.54 -1.84 32.12
N ARG A 198 4.15 -2.22 30.91
CA ARG A 198 5.01 -2.22 29.75
C ARG A 198 4.61 -1.09 28.81
N ASP A 199 5.53 -0.18 28.48
CA ASP A 199 5.31 0.82 27.44
C ASP A 199 5.26 0.14 26.06
N ILE A 200 4.07 0.13 25.46
CA ILE A 200 3.80 -0.45 24.15
C ILE A 200 3.52 0.61 23.09
N THR A 201 3.82 1.88 23.38
CA THR A 201 3.51 3.01 22.50
C THR A 201 4.16 2.87 21.14
N ALA A 202 5.45 2.51 21.09
CA ALA A 202 6.17 2.31 19.83
C ALA A 202 5.57 1.16 19.01
N TYR A 203 5.19 0.06 19.66
CA TYR A 203 4.54 -1.08 19.01
C TYR A 203 3.18 -0.70 18.41
N LYS A 204 2.34 0.01 19.18
CA LYS A 204 1.03 0.47 18.70
C LYS A 204 1.16 1.44 17.52
N ARG A 205 2.06 2.42 17.60
CA ARG A 205 2.33 3.36 16.49
C ARG A 205 2.79 2.64 15.23
N ALA A 206 3.69 1.67 15.36
CA ALA A 206 4.16 0.89 14.20
C ALA A 206 3.03 0.04 13.59
N GLN A 207 2.17 -0.54 14.42
CA GLN A 207 1.01 -1.29 13.96
C GLN A 207 -0.01 -0.40 13.23
N GLU A 208 -0.32 0.78 13.79
CA GLU A 208 -1.20 1.76 13.16
C GLU A 208 -0.63 2.27 11.84
N GLU A 209 0.68 2.55 11.79
CA GLU A 209 1.36 2.98 10.57
C GLU A 209 1.32 1.88 9.48
N LEU A 210 1.50 0.62 9.86
CA LEU A 210 1.40 -0.50 8.92
C LEU A 210 0.00 -0.61 8.32
N VAL A 211 -1.03 -0.59 9.18
CA VAL A 211 -2.43 -0.65 8.74
C VAL A 211 -2.78 0.54 7.83
N GLU A 212 -2.32 1.74 8.18
CA GLU A 212 -2.57 2.92 7.35
C GLU A 212 -1.83 2.85 6.00
N ARG A 213 -0.59 2.33 5.97
CA ARG A 213 0.15 2.09 4.72
C ARG A 213 -0.55 1.05 3.85
N GLU A 214 -1.02 -0.05 4.44
CA GLU A 214 -1.78 -1.06 3.70
C GLU A 214 -3.06 -0.48 3.11
N ARG A 215 -3.79 0.34 3.89
CA ARG A 215 -4.99 1.04 3.42
C ARG A 215 -4.69 2.01 2.28
N GLN A 216 -3.59 2.78 2.38
CA GLN A 216 -3.18 3.70 1.32
C GLN A 216 -2.81 2.96 0.04
N LEU A 217 -2.05 1.87 0.13
CA LEU A 217 -1.71 1.04 -1.03
C LEU A 217 -2.95 0.43 -1.68
N ALA A 218 -3.89 -0.11 -0.91
CA ALA A 218 -5.15 -0.63 -1.42
C ALA A 218 -5.96 0.46 -2.15
N THR A 219 -6.07 1.65 -1.56
CA THR A 219 -6.77 2.78 -2.18
C THR A 219 -6.11 3.24 -3.49
N LEU A 220 -4.78 3.27 -3.54
CA LEU A 220 -4.04 3.60 -4.76
C LEU A 220 -4.27 2.54 -5.85
N MET A 221 -4.25 1.26 -5.48
CA MET A 221 -4.51 0.16 -6.40
C MET A 221 -5.95 0.17 -6.94
N ASP A 222 -6.93 0.48 -6.10
CA ASP A 222 -8.35 0.55 -6.51
C ASP A 222 -8.65 1.76 -7.40
N ASN A 223 -7.86 2.83 -7.30
CA ASN A 223 -7.99 4.02 -8.15
C ASN A 223 -7.21 3.91 -9.48
N LEU A 224 -6.43 2.85 -9.71
CA LEU A 224 -5.80 2.64 -11.00
C LEU A 224 -6.87 2.36 -12.08
N PRO A 225 -6.76 2.95 -13.29
CA PRO A 225 -7.70 2.72 -14.37
C PRO A 225 -7.49 1.33 -15.01
N GLY A 226 -7.54 0.27 -14.23
CA GLY A 226 -7.24 -1.09 -14.64
C GLY A 226 -7.06 -2.02 -13.48
N MET A 227 -6.34 -3.11 -13.65
CA MET A 227 -6.03 -4.05 -12.59
C MET A 227 -4.53 -4.21 -12.38
N ALA A 228 -4.10 -4.28 -11.12
CA ALA A 228 -2.78 -4.77 -10.73
C ALA A 228 -2.84 -6.28 -10.51
N TYR A 229 -1.78 -6.97 -10.86
CA TYR A 229 -1.72 -8.42 -10.72
C TYR A 229 -0.33 -8.91 -10.33
N ARG A 230 -0.30 -10.11 -9.73
CA ARG A 230 0.87 -10.98 -9.61
C ARG A 230 0.46 -12.37 -10.05
N CYS A 231 1.22 -12.97 -10.98
CA CYS A 231 0.97 -14.33 -11.42
C CYS A 231 2.26 -15.16 -11.47
N LEU A 232 2.11 -16.47 -11.46
CA LEU A 232 3.22 -17.38 -11.73
C LEU A 232 3.65 -17.24 -13.19
N ASN A 233 4.96 -17.36 -13.43
CA ASN A 233 5.50 -17.45 -14.80
C ASN A 233 5.34 -18.88 -15.34
N ASN A 234 4.10 -19.30 -15.59
CA ASN A 234 3.72 -20.57 -16.16
C ASN A 234 2.80 -20.37 -17.38
N GLU A 235 2.45 -21.45 -18.07
CA GLU A 235 1.61 -21.40 -19.29
C GLU A 235 0.23 -20.81 -19.05
N THR A 236 -0.37 -21.06 -17.89
CA THR A 236 -1.71 -20.58 -17.53
C THR A 236 -1.70 -19.20 -16.88
N ARG A 237 -0.50 -18.68 -16.52
CA ARG A 237 -0.33 -17.44 -15.76
C ARG A 237 -1.23 -17.41 -14.54
N THR A 238 -1.07 -18.39 -13.68
CA THR A 238 -1.87 -18.54 -12.46
C THR A 238 -1.76 -17.30 -11.59
N MET A 239 -2.85 -16.58 -11.44
CA MET A 239 -2.91 -15.34 -10.65
C MET A 239 -2.78 -15.66 -9.16
N GLN A 240 -1.81 -15.04 -8.49
CA GLN A 240 -1.63 -15.11 -7.04
C GLN A 240 -2.27 -13.91 -6.32
N PHE A 241 -2.35 -12.79 -7.02
CA PHE A 241 -2.96 -11.56 -6.57
C PHE A 241 -3.60 -10.85 -7.75
N VAL A 242 -4.77 -10.29 -7.54
CA VAL A 242 -5.49 -9.44 -8.49
C VAL A 242 -6.19 -8.33 -7.71
N SER A 243 -6.02 -7.06 -8.12
CA SER A 243 -6.73 -5.94 -7.50
C SER A 243 -8.20 -5.89 -7.90
N ASN A 244 -9.01 -5.15 -7.14
CA ASN A 244 -10.45 -4.97 -7.40
C ASN A 244 -10.77 -4.36 -8.79
N GLY A 245 -9.80 -3.70 -9.42
CA GLY A 245 -9.93 -3.14 -10.76
C GLY A 245 -10.29 -4.17 -11.84
N CYS A 246 -10.08 -5.47 -11.59
CA CYS A 246 -10.49 -6.52 -12.51
C CYS A 246 -12.00 -6.57 -12.74
N ARG A 247 -12.83 -6.17 -11.76
CA ARG A 247 -14.30 -6.11 -11.92
C ARG A 247 -14.72 -5.20 -13.06
N GLN A 248 -14.09 -4.03 -13.14
CA GLN A 248 -14.40 -3.05 -14.20
C GLN A 248 -13.76 -3.43 -15.53
N LEU A 249 -12.53 -3.96 -15.51
CA LEU A 249 -11.76 -4.27 -16.70
C LEU A 249 -12.27 -5.51 -17.43
N ILE A 250 -12.58 -6.57 -16.71
CA ILE A 250 -12.90 -7.89 -17.29
C ILE A 250 -14.25 -8.47 -16.82
N GLY A 251 -14.88 -7.87 -15.79
CA GLY A 251 -16.19 -8.30 -15.29
C GLY A 251 -16.17 -9.51 -14.35
N TYR A 252 -15.00 -9.94 -13.87
CA TYR A 252 -14.83 -11.06 -12.94
C TYR A 252 -14.40 -10.53 -11.58
N GLU A 253 -14.72 -11.30 -10.53
CA GLU A 253 -14.22 -11.03 -9.19
C GLU A 253 -12.75 -11.43 -9.07
N PRO A 254 -11.96 -10.77 -8.18
CA PRO A 254 -10.57 -11.18 -7.93
C PRO A 254 -10.44 -12.67 -7.60
N ASP A 255 -11.36 -13.20 -6.79
CA ASP A 255 -11.37 -14.59 -6.34
C ASP A 255 -11.61 -15.60 -7.48
N ASP A 256 -12.32 -15.21 -8.56
CA ASP A 256 -12.55 -16.05 -9.73
C ASP A 256 -11.24 -16.36 -10.47
N LEU A 257 -10.33 -15.38 -10.48
CA LEU A 257 -9.04 -15.45 -11.18
C LEU A 257 -7.92 -16.01 -10.31
N GLN A 258 -7.99 -15.78 -8.99
CA GLN A 258 -6.94 -16.20 -8.08
C GLN A 258 -6.84 -17.72 -8.05
N ASP A 259 -5.61 -18.22 -8.21
CA ASP A 259 -5.29 -19.64 -8.34
C ASP A 259 -6.05 -20.35 -9.49
N ASN A 260 -6.53 -19.58 -10.47
CA ASN A 260 -7.35 -20.06 -11.61
C ASN A 260 -8.63 -20.79 -11.15
N ARG A 261 -9.28 -20.35 -10.07
CA ARG A 261 -10.41 -21.06 -9.46
C ARG A 261 -11.56 -21.29 -10.41
N GLU A 262 -12.00 -20.25 -11.12
CA GLU A 262 -13.03 -20.34 -12.13
C GLU A 262 -12.46 -20.14 -13.54
N LEU A 263 -11.43 -19.30 -13.66
CA LEU A 263 -10.92 -18.86 -14.95
C LEU A 263 -9.43 -18.57 -14.94
N ALA A 264 -8.70 -19.14 -15.87
CA ALA A 264 -7.33 -18.73 -16.16
C ALA A 264 -7.34 -17.46 -17.01
N TYR A 265 -6.60 -16.42 -16.63
CA TYR A 265 -6.55 -15.14 -17.36
C TYR A 265 -6.23 -15.30 -18.85
N VAL A 266 -5.32 -16.21 -19.20
CA VAL A 266 -4.95 -16.46 -20.61
C VAL A 266 -6.13 -16.91 -21.45
N SER A 267 -7.18 -17.52 -20.86
CA SER A 267 -8.34 -17.99 -21.61
C SER A 267 -9.22 -16.87 -22.16
N ILE A 268 -9.21 -15.70 -21.53
CA ILE A 268 -9.94 -14.51 -22.00
C ILE A 268 -9.16 -13.68 -23.03
N VAL A 269 -7.86 -13.92 -23.18
CA VAL A 269 -7.05 -13.25 -24.23
C VAL A 269 -7.48 -13.76 -25.60
N HIS A 270 -7.64 -12.85 -26.55
CA HIS A 270 -8.02 -13.17 -27.92
C HIS A 270 -7.01 -14.13 -28.57
N GLU A 271 -7.49 -15.18 -29.21
CA GLU A 271 -6.63 -16.26 -29.75
C GLU A 271 -5.51 -15.78 -30.66
N ALA A 272 -5.84 -14.85 -31.58
CA ALA A 272 -4.86 -14.29 -32.50
C ALA A 272 -3.73 -13.49 -31.80
N ASP A 273 -3.96 -12.99 -30.59
CA ASP A 273 -3.00 -12.12 -29.89
C ASP A 273 -2.10 -12.92 -28.92
N ARG A 274 -2.53 -14.13 -28.50
CA ARG A 274 -1.78 -14.99 -27.55
C ARG A 274 -0.33 -15.28 -27.96
N PRO A 275 -0.03 -15.66 -29.22
CA PRO A 275 1.34 -15.97 -29.63
C PRO A 275 2.26 -14.75 -29.54
N ALA A 276 1.82 -13.59 -30.03
CA ALA A 276 2.58 -12.34 -30.02
C ALA A 276 2.82 -11.85 -28.59
N MET A 277 1.77 -11.86 -27.74
CA MET A 277 1.87 -11.52 -26.33
C MET A 277 2.90 -12.41 -25.61
N THR A 278 2.81 -13.73 -25.79
CA THR A 278 3.70 -14.69 -25.14
C THR A 278 5.15 -14.52 -25.59
N ALA A 279 5.37 -14.28 -26.89
CA ALA A 279 6.71 -14.06 -27.45
C ALA A 279 7.32 -12.76 -26.89
N ALA A 280 6.58 -11.66 -26.86
CA ALA A 280 7.06 -10.37 -26.34
C ALA A 280 7.46 -10.48 -24.86
N ILE A 281 6.65 -11.14 -24.04
CA ILE A 281 6.95 -11.34 -22.62
C ILE A 281 8.18 -12.23 -22.44
N ARG A 282 8.26 -13.35 -23.17
CA ARG A 282 9.42 -14.26 -23.11
C ARG A 282 10.71 -13.53 -23.49
N GLN A 283 10.67 -12.71 -24.52
CA GLN A 283 11.83 -11.92 -24.97
C GLN A 283 12.26 -10.92 -23.88
N ALA A 284 11.33 -10.17 -23.29
CA ALA A 284 11.63 -9.21 -22.24
C ALA A 284 12.22 -9.88 -20.99
N LEU A 285 11.72 -11.08 -20.65
CA LEU A 285 12.26 -11.88 -19.54
C LEU A 285 13.70 -12.34 -19.83
N ALA A 286 13.99 -12.78 -21.05
CA ALA A 286 15.34 -13.17 -21.45
C ALA A 286 16.32 -11.99 -21.36
N ASP A 287 15.85 -10.79 -21.70
CA ASP A 287 16.62 -9.55 -21.64
C ASP A 287 16.65 -8.92 -20.23
N ASN A 288 16.02 -9.55 -19.24
CA ASN A 288 15.86 -9.04 -17.86
C ASN A 288 15.35 -7.59 -17.80
N ARG A 289 14.35 -7.26 -18.60
CA ARG A 289 13.72 -5.94 -18.68
C ARG A 289 12.21 -6.04 -18.49
N PRO A 290 11.55 -4.95 -18.07
CA PRO A 290 10.10 -4.89 -18.08
C PRO A 290 9.52 -5.12 -19.47
N PHE A 291 8.39 -5.79 -19.57
CA PHE A 291 7.66 -5.96 -20.82
C PHE A 291 6.49 -4.99 -20.92
N THR A 292 6.14 -4.66 -22.15
CA THR A 292 4.96 -3.87 -22.49
C THR A 292 4.29 -4.51 -23.69
N VAL A 293 2.98 -4.82 -23.59
CA VAL A 293 2.22 -5.46 -24.67
C VAL A 293 0.81 -4.89 -24.74
N GLU A 294 0.28 -4.83 -25.97
CA GLU A 294 -1.11 -4.48 -26.24
C GLU A 294 -1.82 -5.67 -26.86
N TYR A 295 -2.97 -6.03 -26.35
CA TYR A 295 -3.74 -7.15 -26.86
C TYR A 295 -5.22 -7.01 -26.52
N ARG A 296 -6.05 -7.88 -27.11
CA ARG A 296 -7.50 -7.91 -26.88
C ARG A 296 -7.86 -8.98 -25.89
N ILE A 297 -8.79 -8.66 -25.02
CA ILE A 297 -9.42 -9.60 -24.10
C ILE A 297 -10.93 -9.60 -24.32
N ARG A 298 -11.57 -10.69 -23.87
CA ARG A 298 -13.03 -10.82 -23.86
C ARG A 298 -13.52 -10.60 -22.43
N HIS A 299 -14.30 -9.53 -22.25
CA HIS A 299 -15.00 -9.25 -21.01
C HIS A 299 -16.09 -10.30 -20.73
N LYS A 300 -16.51 -10.48 -19.47
CA LYS A 300 -17.52 -11.46 -19.04
C LYS A 300 -18.86 -11.32 -19.79
N ASP A 301 -19.26 -10.10 -20.18
CA ASP A 301 -20.46 -9.81 -20.98
C ASP A 301 -20.29 -10.11 -22.48
N GLY A 302 -19.14 -10.58 -22.92
CA GLY A 302 -18.84 -10.94 -24.31
C GLY A 302 -18.20 -9.83 -25.14
N ARG A 303 -18.18 -8.56 -24.67
CA ARG A 303 -17.53 -7.46 -25.40
C ARG A 303 -16.02 -7.63 -25.46
N GLN A 304 -15.42 -7.10 -26.52
CA GLN A 304 -13.97 -7.06 -26.70
C GLN A 304 -13.41 -5.78 -26.08
N VAL A 305 -12.34 -5.91 -25.30
CA VAL A 305 -11.61 -4.81 -24.66
C VAL A 305 -10.18 -4.84 -25.12
N TRP A 306 -9.64 -3.71 -25.56
CA TRP A 306 -8.22 -3.54 -25.79
C TRP A 306 -7.54 -3.21 -24.48
N VAL A 307 -6.49 -3.95 -24.17
CA VAL A 307 -5.69 -3.71 -22.97
C VAL A 307 -4.24 -3.45 -23.31
N TRP A 308 -3.62 -2.65 -22.44
CA TRP A 308 -2.19 -2.42 -22.37
C TRP A 308 -1.69 -3.02 -21.07
N GLU A 309 -0.72 -3.91 -21.16
CA GLU A 309 -0.10 -4.56 -20.02
C GLU A 309 1.34 -4.12 -19.92
N GLN A 310 1.76 -3.71 -18.72
CA GLN A 310 3.15 -3.50 -18.35
C GLN A 310 3.45 -4.35 -17.13
N GLY A 311 4.51 -5.14 -17.20
CA GLY A 311 4.90 -6.00 -16.09
C GLY A 311 6.40 -6.28 -16.07
N GLN A 312 6.82 -6.86 -14.98
CA GLN A 312 8.21 -7.23 -14.73
C GLN A 312 8.31 -8.59 -14.04
N HIS A 313 9.48 -9.17 -14.11
CA HIS A 313 9.80 -10.39 -13.40
C HIS A 313 10.22 -10.10 -11.96
N VAL A 314 9.67 -10.86 -11.01
CA VAL A 314 10.01 -10.79 -9.60
C VAL A 314 10.18 -12.19 -9.01
N HIS A 315 10.99 -12.31 -7.96
CA HIS A 315 11.12 -13.54 -7.19
C HIS A 315 10.37 -13.37 -5.85
N VAL A 316 9.37 -14.20 -5.63
CA VAL A 316 8.59 -14.20 -4.39
C VAL A 316 8.64 -15.60 -3.78
N ASN A 317 9.16 -15.73 -2.57
CA ASN A 317 9.29 -17.02 -1.86
C ASN A 317 9.98 -18.13 -2.70
N GLY A 318 11.02 -17.74 -3.46
CA GLY A 318 11.77 -18.65 -4.31
C GLY A 318 11.08 -19.07 -5.63
N ARG A 319 9.92 -18.50 -5.95
CA ARG A 319 9.19 -18.75 -7.19
C ARG A 319 9.32 -17.56 -8.14
N GLN A 320 9.40 -17.85 -9.44
CA GLN A 320 9.39 -16.84 -10.48
C GLN A 320 7.96 -16.36 -10.73
N CYS A 321 7.71 -15.07 -10.52
CA CYS A 321 6.43 -14.44 -10.72
C CYS A 321 6.56 -13.28 -11.70
N LEU A 322 5.44 -12.88 -12.29
CA LEU A 322 5.26 -11.65 -13.03
C LEU A 322 4.36 -10.72 -12.21
N GLU A 323 4.76 -9.49 -12.07
CA GLU A 323 3.95 -8.42 -11.47
C GLU A 323 3.74 -7.31 -12.49
N GLY A 324 2.54 -6.78 -12.53
CA GLY A 324 2.25 -5.71 -13.48
C GLY A 324 0.88 -5.08 -13.29
N ILE A 325 0.59 -4.21 -14.25
CA ILE A 325 -0.70 -3.54 -14.37
C ILE A 325 -1.27 -3.80 -15.77
N ILE A 326 -2.60 -3.92 -15.85
CA ILE A 326 -3.34 -4.06 -17.10
C ILE A 326 -4.39 -2.95 -17.13
N ILE A 327 -4.39 -2.15 -18.20
CA ILE A 327 -5.22 -0.94 -18.33
C ILE A 327 -6.08 -1.06 -19.58
N ASP A 328 -7.36 -0.64 -19.52
CA ASP A 328 -8.24 -0.51 -20.68
C ASP A 328 -7.77 0.66 -21.57
N ILE A 329 -7.38 0.34 -22.80
CA ILE A 329 -7.00 1.31 -23.83
C ILE A 329 -8.01 1.37 -24.99
N SER A 330 -9.20 0.81 -24.81
CA SER A 330 -10.22 0.77 -25.87
C SER A 330 -10.64 2.16 -26.34
N GLN A 331 -10.70 3.13 -25.44
CA GLN A 331 -10.98 4.52 -25.79
C GLN A 331 -9.83 5.11 -26.64
N ARG A 332 -8.58 4.88 -26.25
CA ARG A 332 -7.40 5.32 -27.00
C ARG A 332 -7.41 4.72 -28.41
N LYS A 333 -7.63 3.41 -28.51
CA LYS A 333 -7.70 2.71 -29.83
C LYS A 333 -8.81 3.24 -30.71
N ARG A 334 -10.00 3.50 -30.16
CA ARG A 334 -11.10 4.13 -30.92
C ARG A 334 -10.74 5.54 -31.38
N MET A 335 -10.10 6.34 -30.52
CA MET A 335 -9.64 7.68 -30.91
C MET A 335 -8.55 7.64 -31.99
N GLU A 336 -7.58 6.73 -31.88
CA GLU A 336 -6.56 6.51 -32.91
C GLU A 336 -7.19 6.14 -34.24
N GLN A 337 -8.12 5.22 -34.27
CA GLN A 337 -8.86 4.83 -35.47
C GLN A 337 -9.68 5.98 -36.06
N GLU A 338 -10.36 6.75 -35.21
CA GLU A 338 -11.15 7.89 -35.67
C GLU A 338 -10.25 9.02 -36.20
N LEU A 339 -9.12 9.29 -35.55
CA LEU A 339 -8.12 10.24 -36.05
C LEU A 339 -7.58 9.82 -37.41
N GLN A 340 -7.26 8.54 -37.59
CA GLN A 340 -6.82 8.00 -38.85
C GLN A 340 -7.90 8.09 -39.92
N ARG A 341 -9.15 7.81 -39.56
CA ARG A 341 -10.31 7.96 -40.45
C ARG A 341 -10.49 9.41 -40.89
N LEU A 342 -10.47 10.36 -39.95
CA LEU A 342 -10.57 11.80 -40.25
C LEU A 342 -9.37 12.34 -41.05
N ALA A 343 -8.19 11.78 -40.84
CA ALA A 343 -7.00 12.16 -41.59
C ALA A 343 -7.05 11.73 -43.05
N THR A 344 -7.76 10.63 -43.39
CA THR A 344 -7.79 10.00 -44.75
C THR A 344 -9.13 10.07 -45.43
N ARG A 345 -10.24 10.25 -44.69
CA ARG A 345 -11.58 10.20 -45.21
C ARG A 345 -12.31 11.52 -45.09
N ASP A 346 -13.24 11.79 -46.03
CA ASP A 346 -14.21 12.89 -45.92
C ASP A 346 -15.37 12.47 -44.96
N PRO A 347 -15.65 13.28 -43.93
CA PRO A 347 -16.62 12.90 -42.89
C PRO A 347 -18.08 12.79 -43.42
N LEU A 348 -18.41 13.41 -44.56
CA LEU A 348 -19.75 13.36 -45.12
C LEU A 348 -19.95 12.13 -45.98
N THR A 349 -18.98 11.85 -46.87
CA THR A 349 -19.13 10.86 -47.94
C THR A 349 -18.43 9.54 -47.68
N GLU A 350 -17.55 9.48 -46.65
CA GLU A 350 -16.65 8.34 -46.33
C GLU A 350 -15.67 7.98 -47.45
N LEU A 351 -15.64 8.71 -48.56
CA LEU A 351 -14.61 8.62 -49.57
C LEU A 351 -13.28 9.13 -49.02
N TYR A 352 -12.22 8.90 -49.76
CA TYR A 352 -10.95 9.58 -49.40
C TYR A 352 -11.13 11.10 -49.45
N ASN A 353 -10.44 11.79 -48.53
CA ASN A 353 -10.41 13.25 -48.56
C ASN A 353 -9.40 13.73 -49.62
N ARG A 354 -9.37 15.04 -49.89
CA ARG A 354 -8.47 15.66 -50.85
C ARG A 354 -6.98 15.33 -50.59
N ARG A 355 -6.57 15.37 -49.33
CA ARG A 355 -5.17 15.12 -48.94
C ARG A 355 -4.76 13.68 -49.29
N GLU A 356 -5.59 12.73 -48.96
CA GLU A 356 -5.31 11.32 -49.24
C GLU A 356 -5.35 11.05 -50.73
N LEU A 357 -6.29 11.67 -51.50
CA LEU A 357 -6.28 11.59 -52.93
C LEU A 357 -4.96 12.06 -53.58
N GLU A 358 -4.48 13.23 -53.16
CA GLU A 358 -3.23 13.80 -53.71
C GLU A 358 -2.04 12.88 -53.38
N GLN A 359 -2.02 12.27 -52.18
CA GLN A 359 -0.98 11.32 -51.78
C GLN A 359 -1.03 10.04 -52.65
N GLN A 360 -2.21 9.42 -52.72
CA GLN A 360 -2.38 8.19 -53.50
C GLN A 360 -2.11 8.42 -54.98
N PHE A 361 -2.53 9.56 -55.52
CA PHE A 361 -2.23 9.91 -56.89
C PHE A 361 -0.73 10.03 -57.16
N HIS A 362 0.01 10.67 -56.24
CA HIS A 362 1.48 10.79 -56.36
C HIS A 362 2.13 9.40 -56.37
N GLU A 363 1.75 8.53 -55.45
CA GLU A 363 2.29 7.16 -55.35
C GLU A 363 2.01 6.35 -56.64
N GLU A 364 0.76 6.41 -57.15
CA GLU A 364 0.38 5.71 -58.36
C GLU A 364 1.01 6.31 -59.63
N LEU A 365 1.23 7.64 -59.65
CA LEU A 365 1.92 8.29 -60.77
C LEU A 365 3.39 7.84 -60.84
N MET A 366 4.09 7.80 -59.70
CA MET A 366 5.47 7.28 -59.61
C MET A 366 5.54 5.81 -60.04
N ARG A 367 4.52 5.03 -59.72
CA ARG A 367 4.39 3.61 -60.11
C ARG A 367 4.13 3.50 -61.64
N ALA A 368 3.20 4.30 -62.17
CA ALA A 368 2.85 4.37 -63.58
C ALA A 368 4.07 4.75 -64.46
N GLU A 369 4.83 5.76 -64.00
CA GLU A 369 6.09 6.18 -64.68
C GLU A 369 7.15 5.07 -64.65
N ARG A 370 7.33 4.41 -63.54
CA ARG A 370 8.37 3.37 -63.34
C ARG A 370 8.11 2.14 -64.23
N TYR A 371 6.85 1.76 -64.37
CA TYR A 371 6.45 0.52 -65.04
C TYR A 371 5.87 0.74 -66.45
N ASP A 372 5.89 1.98 -66.89
CA ASP A 372 5.32 2.41 -68.19
C ASP A 372 3.87 1.96 -68.38
N ARG A 373 3.05 2.23 -67.31
CA ARG A 373 1.66 1.87 -67.31
C ARG A 373 0.76 3.11 -67.28
N PRO A 374 -0.44 3.05 -67.91
CA PRO A 374 -1.36 4.18 -67.86
C PRO A 374 -1.93 4.40 -66.49
N LEU A 375 -2.16 5.66 -66.12
CA LEU A 375 -2.90 6.08 -64.94
C LEU A 375 -3.94 7.10 -65.35
N THR A 376 -5.22 6.88 -65.04
CA THR A 376 -6.28 7.81 -65.41
C THR A 376 -6.92 8.45 -64.20
N LEU A 377 -7.19 9.74 -64.33
CA LEU A 377 -7.93 10.54 -63.35
C LEU A 377 -9.30 10.90 -63.93
N LEU A 378 -10.36 10.59 -63.22
CA LEU A 378 -11.70 11.12 -63.46
C LEU A 378 -11.92 12.29 -62.53
N TRP A 379 -12.34 13.44 -63.07
CA TRP A 379 -12.78 14.60 -62.30
C TRP A 379 -14.29 14.76 -62.48
N ILE A 380 -15.02 14.77 -61.40
CA ILE A 380 -16.48 14.63 -61.36
C ILE A 380 -17.11 15.80 -60.62
N ASP A 381 -18.15 16.40 -61.17
CA ASP A 381 -18.90 17.44 -60.53
C ASP A 381 -20.42 17.14 -60.68
N VAL A 382 -21.14 17.42 -59.58
CA VAL A 382 -22.59 17.17 -59.53
C VAL A 382 -23.32 18.32 -60.19
N ASP A 383 -23.99 18.03 -61.28
CA ASP A 383 -24.72 19.04 -62.07
C ASP A 383 -25.86 19.67 -61.26
N HIS A 384 -25.91 21.01 -61.31
CA HIS A 384 -26.93 21.82 -60.64
C HIS A 384 -27.05 21.59 -59.12
N PHE A 385 -26.01 21.14 -58.41
CA PHE A 385 -26.03 20.81 -56.99
C PHE A 385 -26.51 22.01 -56.13
N LYS A 386 -26.10 23.23 -56.49
CA LYS A 386 -26.58 24.44 -55.82
C LYS A 386 -28.11 24.54 -55.85
N SER A 387 -28.73 24.20 -56.99
CA SER A 387 -30.20 24.22 -57.09
C SER A 387 -30.88 23.17 -56.23
N VAL A 388 -30.21 22.04 -55.97
CA VAL A 388 -30.69 21.03 -55.02
C VAL A 388 -30.67 21.62 -53.60
N ASN A 389 -29.56 22.27 -53.21
CA ASN A 389 -29.45 22.91 -51.91
C ASN A 389 -30.45 24.05 -51.72
N ASP A 390 -30.60 24.92 -52.74
CA ASP A 390 -31.52 26.08 -52.71
C ASP A 390 -32.99 25.65 -52.61
N ARG A 391 -33.32 24.52 -53.23
CA ARG A 391 -34.73 24.02 -53.28
C ARG A 391 -35.10 23.14 -52.08
N PHE A 392 -34.18 22.30 -51.62
CA PHE A 392 -34.46 21.24 -50.63
C PHE A 392 -33.68 21.38 -49.34
N GLY A 393 -32.79 22.36 -49.25
CA GLY A 393 -31.93 22.60 -48.09
C GLY A 393 -30.65 21.77 -48.10
N HIS A 394 -29.64 22.22 -47.34
CA HIS A 394 -28.29 21.60 -47.28
C HIS A 394 -28.32 20.15 -46.78
N GLN A 395 -29.27 19.79 -45.88
CA GLN A 395 -29.37 18.41 -45.36
C GLN A 395 -29.71 17.41 -46.50
N VAL A 396 -30.52 17.83 -47.46
CA VAL A 396 -30.83 17.04 -48.65
C VAL A 396 -29.63 16.98 -49.58
N GLY A 397 -28.92 18.08 -49.81
CA GLY A 397 -27.67 18.07 -50.57
C GLY A 397 -26.64 17.12 -49.97
N ASP A 398 -26.46 17.13 -48.63
CA ASP A 398 -25.56 16.20 -47.92
C ASP A 398 -25.98 14.74 -48.11
N LYS A 399 -27.30 14.45 -48.17
CA LYS A 399 -27.79 13.11 -48.46
C LYS A 399 -27.50 12.70 -49.91
N VAL A 400 -27.70 13.61 -50.88
CA VAL A 400 -27.36 13.39 -52.27
C VAL A 400 -25.86 13.06 -52.41
N LEU A 401 -24.98 13.79 -51.79
CA LEU A 401 -23.53 13.52 -51.85
C LEU A 401 -23.17 12.15 -51.22
N ARG A 402 -23.80 11.76 -50.10
CA ARG A 402 -23.59 10.43 -49.52
C ARG A 402 -24.03 9.30 -50.45
N GLU A 403 -25.21 9.40 -51.00
CA GLU A 403 -25.76 8.36 -51.94
C GLU A 403 -24.91 8.31 -53.21
N LEU A 404 -24.52 9.45 -53.75
CA LEU A 404 -23.64 9.50 -54.92
C LEU A 404 -22.26 8.85 -54.60
N ALA A 405 -21.67 9.16 -53.48
CA ALA A 405 -20.43 8.55 -53.06
C ALA A 405 -20.51 7.00 -53.00
N GLN A 406 -21.61 6.48 -52.46
CA GLN A 406 -21.87 5.03 -52.42
C GLN A 406 -22.01 4.44 -53.83
N LEU A 407 -22.71 5.11 -54.70
CA LEU A 407 -22.83 4.68 -56.10
C LEU A 407 -21.49 4.62 -56.81
N LEU A 408 -20.70 5.68 -56.69
CA LEU A 408 -19.35 5.72 -57.28
C LEU A 408 -18.45 4.64 -56.70
N GLN A 409 -18.44 4.50 -55.37
CA GLN A 409 -17.62 3.49 -54.69
C GLN A 409 -18.00 2.05 -55.09
N SER A 410 -19.28 1.77 -55.28
CA SER A 410 -19.77 0.45 -55.73
C SER A 410 -19.49 0.16 -57.22
N GLY A 411 -19.31 1.22 -58.00
CA GLY A 411 -19.04 1.13 -59.45
C GLY A 411 -17.58 0.98 -59.84
N ILE A 412 -16.67 1.06 -58.89
CA ILE A 412 -15.19 0.99 -59.12
C ILE A 412 -14.61 -0.30 -58.54
N ARG A 413 -13.34 -0.62 -58.90
CA ARG A 413 -12.60 -1.79 -58.43
C ARG A 413 -11.98 -1.50 -57.05
N SER A 414 -11.57 -2.55 -56.32
CA SER A 414 -10.90 -2.42 -55.05
C SER A 414 -9.55 -1.71 -55.09
N MET A 415 -8.92 -1.65 -56.27
CA MET A 415 -7.65 -0.97 -56.52
C MET A 415 -7.82 0.48 -56.99
N ASP A 416 -9.03 0.94 -57.26
CA ASP A 416 -9.35 2.31 -57.69
C ASP A 416 -9.64 3.16 -56.41
N TYR A 417 -9.34 4.46 -56.46
CA TYR A 417 -9.47 5.36 -55.33
C TYR A 417 -10.52 6.43 -55.61
N ALA A 418 -11.63 6.42 -54.92
CA ALA A 418 -12.63 7.48 -55.00
C ALA A 418 -12.46 8.47 -53.86
N ALA A 419 -12.51 9.76 -54.14
CA ALA A 419 -12.33 10.83 -53.17
C ALA A 419 -13.30 11.98 -53.41
N ARG A 420 -13.60 12.71 -52.30
CA ARG A 420 -14.23 14.02 -52.38
C ARG A 420 -13.14 15.10 -52.33
N TYR A 421 -13.01 15.86 -53.41
CA TYR A 421 -11.99 16.92 -53.50
C TYR A 421 -12.43 18.19 -52.79
N GLY A 422 -13.71 18.56 -52.87
CA GLY A 422 -14.31 19.68 -52.13
C GLY A 422 -15.72 20.01 -52.62
N GLY A 423 -16.57 20.54 -51.78
CA GLY A 423 -17.93 20.90 -52.14
C GLY A 423 -18.71 19.73 -52.76
N GLU A 424 -19.04 19.88 -54.09
CA GLU A 424 -19.71 18.88 -54.92
C GLU A 424 -18.75 18.18 -55.91
N GLU A 425 -17.44 18.42 -55.78
CA GLU A 425 -16.40 17.85 -56.64
C GLU A 425 -15.87 16.53 -56.09
N LEU A 426 -15.84 15.51 -56.91
CA LEU A 426 -15.36 14.18 -56.64
C LEU A 426 -14.26 13.81 -57.63
N ALA A 427 -13.36 12.93 -57.28
CA ALA A 427 -12.31 12.44 -58.16
C ALA A 427 -12.12 10.94 -57.99
N ILE A 428 -11.77 10.26 -59.08
CA ILE A 428 -11.42 8.84 -59.06
C ILE A 428 -10.10 8.62 -59.75
N ILE A 429 -9.20 7.93 -59.07
CA ILE A 429 -7.93 7.48 -59.65
C ILE A 429 -8.13 6.04 -60.11
N LEU A 430 -7.71 5.77 -61.35
CA LEU A 430 -7.80 4.49 -62.01
C LEU A 430 -6.41 3.98 -62.42
N PRO A 431 -5.73 3.25 -61.52
CA PRO A 431 -4.43 2.67 -61.85
C PRO A 431 -4.50 1.67 -62.97
N GLU A 432 -3.47 1.64 -63.81
CA GLU A 432 -3.33 0.71 -64.94
C GLU A 432 -4.55 0.71 -65.90
N MET A 433 -5.18 1.85 -66.04
CA MET A 433 -6.34 2.02 -66.94
C MET A 433 -6.04 3.04 -68.03
N ASP A 434 -6.18 2.60 -69.29
CA ASP A 434 -6.03 3.45 -70.47
C ASP A 434 -7.27 4.34 -70.68
N GLU A 435 -7.12 5.38 -71.51
CA GLU A 435 -8.16 6.36 -71.77
C GLU A 435 -9.49 5.73 -72.30
N PRO A 436 -9.47 4.83 -73.30
CA PRO A 436 -10.74 4.27 -73.81
C PRO A 436 -11.53 3.53 -72.75
N LYS A 437 -10.85 2.71 -71.93
CA LYS A 437 -11.52 1.95 -70.87
C LYS A 437 -11.97 2.87 -69.70
N ALA A 438 -11.18 3.88 -69.38
CA ALA A 438 -11.56 4.86 -68.37
C ALA A 438 -12.77 5.69 -68.79
N ARG A 439 -12.86 6.05 -70.10
CA ARG A 439 -14.01 6.74 -70.64
C ARG A 439 -15.25 5.86 -70.61
N GLU A 440 -15.15 4.59 -70.98
CA GLU A 440 -16.25 3.62 -70.87
C GLU A 440 -16.75 3.48 -69.45
N MET A 441 -15.82 3.39 -68.50
CA MET A 441 -16.13 3.33 -67.07
C MET A 441 -16.81 4.61 -66.57
N ALA A 442 -16.28 5.78 -66.94
CA ALA A 442 -16.86 7.07 -66.61
C ALA A 442 -18.29 7.22 -67.14
N GLU A 443 -18.55 6.78 -68.37
CA GLU A 443 -19.88 6.80 -68.95
C GLU A 443 -20.85 5.87 -68.23
N ARG A 444 -20.40 4.67 -67.86
CA ARG A 444 -21.20 3.74 -67.03
C ARG A 444 -21.55 4.35 -65.69
N LEU A 445 -20.56 5.03 -65.00
CA LEU A 445 -20.85 5.70 -63.75
C LEU A 445 -21.83 6.84 -63.92
N ARG A 446 -21.71 7.63 -64.99
CA ARG A 446 -22.65 8.70 -65.34
C ARG A 446 -24.07 8.16 -65.55
N GLU A 447 -24.23 7.08 -66.33
CA GLU A 447 -25.53 6.43 -66.55
C GLU A 447 -26.17 5.86 -65.28
N VAL A 448 -25.39 5.26 -64.43
CA VAL A 448 -25.83 4.79 -63.12
C VAL A 448 -26.39 5.94 -62.29
N VAL A 449 -25.68 7.08 -62.24
CA VAL A 449 -26.12 8.26 -61.48
C VAL A 449 -27.37 8.88 -62.13
N GLU A 450 -27.43 9.03 -63.45
CA GLU A 450 -28.57 9.58 -64.16
C GLU A 450 -29.86 8.77 -63.92
N ASN A 451 -29.75 7.46 -63.89
CA ASN A 451 -30.89 6.56 -63.70
C ASN A 451 -31.25 6.34 -62.21
N TYR A 452 -30.43 6.78 -61.29
CA TYR A 452 -30.64 6.58 -59.88
C TYR A 452 -31.65 7.57 -59.31
N ARG A 453 -32.60 7.08 -58.52
CA ARG A 453 -33.62 7.87 -57.84
C ARG A 453 -33.34 7.93 -56.34
N MET A 454 -32.92 9.06 -55.87
CA MET A 454 -32.65 9.30 -54.44
C MET A 454 -33.96 9.62 -53.74
N VAL A 455 -34.40 8.77 -52.83
CA VAL A 455 -35.60 8.98 -52.03
C VAL A 455 -35.25 9.79 -50.79
N ILE A 456 -35.88 10.97 -50.63
CA ILE A 456 -35.50 11.90 -49.56
C ILE A 456 -36.36 11.72 -48.29
N ASP A 457 -37.70 11.81 -48.41
CA ASP A 457 -38.64 11.81 -47.27
C ASP A 457 -39.71 10.73 -47.40
N GLY A 458 -39.41 9.60 -48.04
CA GLY A 458 -40.40 8.57 -48.32
C GLY A 458 -41.41 8.92 -49.43
N SER A 459 -41.47 10.19 -49.88
CA SER A 459 -42.41 10.67 -50.90
C SER A 459 -41.78 11.55 -52.01
N HIS A 460 -40.60 12.11 -51.76
CA HIS A 460 -39.91 12.95 -52.73
C HIS A 460 -38.69 12.27 -53.29
N GLU A 461 -38.57 12.26 -54.63
CA GLU A 461 -37.41 11.73 -55.34
C GLU A 461 -36.61 12.92 -55.90
N VAL A 462 -35.27 12.89 -55.70
CA VAL A 462 -34.33 13.80 -56.34
C VAL A 462 -33.50 13.00 -57.34
N ARG A 463 -33.29 13.59 -58.51
CA ARG A 463 -32.36 13.06 -59.53
C ARG A 463 -31.28 14.11 -59.76
N VAL A 464 -30.07 13.64 -59.86
CA VAL A 464 -28.90 14.44 -60.20
C VAL A 464 -28.18 13.77 -61.36
N THR A 465 -27.43 14.56 -62.08
CA THR A 465 -26.47 14.08 -63.11
C THR A 465 -25.09 14.52 -62.74
N ILE A 466 -24.09 13.97 -63.41
CA ILE A 466 -22.70 14.32 -63.22
C ILE A 466 -22.06 14.70 -64.53
N SER A 467 -21.20 15.68 -64.49
CA SER A 467 -20.25 16.01 -65.57
C SER A 467 -18.86 15.48 -65.24
N VAL A 468 -18.25 14.73 -66.14
CA VAL A 468 -16.99 14.01 -65.90
C VAL A 468 -15.92 14.43 -66.90
N GLY A 469 -14.74 14.80 -66.38
CA GLY A 469 -13.52 15.01 -67.15
C GLY A 469 -12.57 13.84 -66.99
N VAL A 470 -11.99 13.36 -68.06
CA VAL A 470 -11.04 12.24 -68.09
C VAL A 470 -9.66 12.73 -68.51
N ALA A 471 -8.63 12.45 -67.73
CA ALA A 471 -7.24 12.71 -68.10
C ALA A 471 -6.36 11.51 -67.79
N THR A 472 -5.53 11.10 -68.73
CA THR A 472 -4.69 9.89 -68.66
C THR A 472 -3.20 10.23 -68.82
N PHE A 473 -2.37 9.70 -67.89
CA PHE A 473 -0.92 9.68 -68.01
C PHE A 473 -0.50 8.60 -69.05
N PRO A 474 0.51 8.86 -69.89
CA PRO A 474 1.23 10.13 -70.08
C PRO A 474 0.62 11.07 -71.12
N VAL A 475 -0.52 10.71 -71.74
CA VAL A 475 -1.12 11.37 -72.93
C VAL A 475 -1.56 12.82 -72.64
N HIS A 476 -2.14 13.08 -71.47
CA HIS A 476 -2.70 14.39 -71.12
C HIS A 476 -1.86 15.17 -70.10
N GLY A 477 -0.70 14.61 -69.75
CA GLY A 477 0.25 15.23 -68.82
C GLY A 477 1.17 14.22 -68.17
N LYS A 478 2.35 14.69 -67.66
CA LYS A 478 3.33 13.84 -66.98
C LYS A 478 3.49 14.17 -65.51
N THR A 479 2.80 15.19 -65.03
CA THR A 479 2.81 15.58 -63.60
C THR A 479 1.39 15.57 -63.07
N MET A 480 1.28 15.44 -61.75
CA MET A 480 -0.01 15.51 -61.05
C MET A 480 -0.76 16.79 -61.39
N GLU A 481 -0.10 17.92 -61.33
CA GLU A 481 -0.69 19.24 -61.62
C GLU A 481 -1.24 19.35 -63.05
N ALA A 482 -0.45 18.82 -64.02
CA ALA A 482 -0.89 18.81 -65.44
C ALA A 482 -2.13 17.95 -65.62
N LEU A 483 -2.16 16.74 -65.04
CA LEU A 483 -3.29 15.81 -65.13
C LEU A 483 -4.54 16.33 -64.42
N PHE A 484 -4.40 16.92 -63.23
CA PHE A 484 -5.50 17.55 -62.51
C PHE A 484 -6.13 18.68 -63.34
N LYS A 485 -5.29 19.58 -63.85
CA LYS A 485 -5.73 20.68 -64.70
C LYS A 485 -6.38 20.20 -66.00
N ALA A 486 -5.82 19.13 -66.61
CA ALA A 486 -6.41 18.55 -67.81
C ALA A 486 -7.79 17.92 -67.56
N ALA A 487 -7.95 17.17 -66.45
CA ALA A 487 -9.21 16.57 -66.06
C ALA A 487 -10.27 17.64 -65.69
N ASP A 488 -9.89 18.67 -64.94
CA ASP A 488 -10.76 19.79 -64.57
C ASP A 488 -11.25 20.54 -65.79
N ARG A 489 -10.36 20.86 -66.76
CA ARG A 489 -10.79 21.49 -68.03
C ARG A 489 -11.77 20.62 -68.81
N ALA A 490 -11.53 19.32 -68.89
CA ALA A 490 -12.43 18.38 -69.55
C ALA A 490 -13.79 18.33 -68.87
N MET A 491 -13.86 18.30 -67.57
CA MET A 491 -15.10 18.37 -66.80
C MET A 491 -15.82 19.71 -67.04
N TYR A 492 -15.10 20.81 -67.04
CA TYR A 492 -15.69 22.12 -67.33
C TYR A 492 -16.25 22.18 -68.78
N LYS A 493 -15.57 21.55 -69.79
CA LYS A 493 -16.07 21.39 -71.15
C LYS A 493 -17.37 20.57 -71.14
N ALA A 494 -17.44 19.49 -70.38
CA ALA A 494 -18.66 18.70 -70.22
C ALA A 494 -19.83 19.56 -69.67
N LYS A 495 -19.60 20.45 -68.73
CA LYS A 495 -20.59 21.40 -68.22
C LYS A 495 -21.07 22.39 -69.27
N GLN A 496 -20.15 22.94 -70.10
CA GLN A 496 -20.48 23.91 -71.17
C GLN A 496 -21.26 23.28 -72.29
N GLU A 497 -20.96 22.05 -72.66
CA GLU A 497 -21.64 21.36 -73.76
C GLU A 497 -23.02 20.80 -73.44
N GLY A 498 -23.52 21.09 -72.21
CA GLY A 498 -24.91 20.74 -71.81
C GLY A 498 -24.99 19.77 -70.65
N ARG A 499 -23.90 19.54 -69.92
CA ARG A 499 -23.84 18.67 -68.69
C ARG A 499 -24.15 17.21 -68.97
N ASN A 500 -24.27 16.39 -67.89
CA ASN A 500 -24.60 14.97 -67.96
C ASN A 500 -23.82 14.21 -69.05
N ARG A 501 -22.49 14.35 -69.08
CA ARG A 501 -21.63 13.72 -70.11
C ARG A 501 -20.22 13.55 -69.60
N VAL A 502 -19.49 12.76 -70.34
CA VAL A 502 -18.03 12.54 -70.17
C VAL A 502 -17.28 13.25 -71.27
N CYS A 503 -16.28 14.07 -70.94
CA CYS A 503 -15.34 14.66 -71.89
C CYS A 503 -13.93 14.20 -71.55
N THR A 504 -13.14 13.88 -72.58
CA THR A 504 -11.72 13.57 -72.45
C THR A 504 -10.89 14.83 -72.62
N ALA A 505 -9.83 14.95 -71.90
CA ALA A 505 -8.85 16.03 -72.03
C ALA A 505 -8.22 16.02 -73.44
N GLU A 506 -7.84 17.16 -73.93
CA GLU A 506 -7.10 17.27 -75.20
C GLU A 506 -5.62 16.87 -74.98
N SER A 507 -5.04 16.13 -75.89
CA SER A 507 -3.63 15.71 -75.80
C SER A 507 -2.74 16.94 -75.61
N ASP A 508 -1.79 16.85 -74.69
CA ASP A 508 -0.78 17.90 -74.48
C ASP A 508 0.11 18.00 -75.73
N PRO A 509 0.14 19.14 -76.40
CA PRO A 509 0.93 19.29 -77.63
C PRO A 509 2.45 19.51 -77.31
N SER A 510 3.02 18.84 -76.30
CA SER A 510 4.43 18.98 -75.98
C SER A 510 5.36 18.12 -76.78
#